data_07f61efec8b27dd336e6b14852f9eaf3
#
_entry.id   07f61efec8b27dd336e6b14852f9eaf3
#
_cell.length_a   1.000
_cell.length_b   1.000
_cell.length_c   1.000
_cell.angle_alpha   90.00
_cell.angle_beta   90.00
_cell.angle_gamma   90.00
#
_symmetry.space_group_name_H-M   'P 1'
#
loop_
_entity.id
_entity.type
_entity.pdbx_description
1 polymer ?
#
loop_
_entity_poly.entity_id
_entity_poly.type
_entity_poly.pdbx_seq_one_letter_code
_entity_poly.pdbx_strand_id
1 'polypeptide(L)'
;LNKSLNYWAVSDIIIEQTFTILDKQSLQPREEITMNSEELKELGLVQHIFVDLTAENGVKVSCLILSADEVPRGTIQLSKRAKDKLGDCLTTGLTITKPEYDTVLRGIPKVDEIAKPYVKACPALVRKYTNQVELINPTNGFRVNLTLREDSTAKPNTLYFNRYIMLLLETHSEGHDPLIITRARTRSQPKPGIHKLINQLIQRPLSALGNFFIGKRELTLRVGHPYPFDEHQNLCRIHPNVRKLLGMEETDQIVISYNSKQITIPILDIDTEHIAQSVKLHADNEQLKFIDSHLFIGITALSRNELEIPSIGTSVTVKRSMYSLFLKHLNKLVLPVIALLFTIVQLYKDLNWSIALTVIISLVLLPIIIYTTLSEERAKIN
;
A
#
# COMPACT_ATOMS: atom_id res chain seq x y z
N LEU A 1 -22.04 -31.25 -22.86
CA LEU A 1 -22.51 -31.08 -21.46
C LEU A 1 -21.83 -29.86 -20.86
N ASN A 2 -22.39 -28.66 -21.20
CA ASN A 2 -22.01 -27.38 -20.62
C ASN A 2 -22.63 -27.29 -19.22
N LYS A 3 -21.83 -27.47 -18.17
CA LYS A 3 -22.18 -26.97 -16.85
C LYS A 3 -21.72 -25.53 -16.75
N SER A 4 -22.66 -24.61 -16.92
CA SER A 4 -22.50 -23.21 -16.51
C SER A 4 -22.17 -23.17 -15.02
N LEU A 5 -20.92 -22.82 -14.69
CA LEU A 5 -20.52 -22.44 -13.36
C LEU A 5 -21.24 -21.13 -13.04
N ASN A 6 -22.33 -21.22 -12.30
CA ASN A 6 -22.93 -20.07 -11.65
C ASN A 6 -21.88 -19.47 -10.71
N TYR A 7 -21.22 -18.41 -11.15
CA TYR A 7 -20.53 -17.49 -10.26
C TYR A 7 -21.60 -16.93 -9.31
N TRP A 8 -21.56 -17.37 -8.07
CA TRP A 8 -22.29 -16.71 -7.00
C TRP A 8 -21.80 -15.28 -6.94
N ALA A 9 -22.56 -14.37 -7.50
CA ALA A 9 -22.38 -12.96 -7.28
C ALA A 9 -22.56 -12.75 -5.77
N VAL A 10 -21.49 -12.36 -5.11
CA VAL A 10 -21.53 -11.97 -3.71
C VAL A 10 -22.39 -10.73 -3.64
N SER A 11 -23.59 -10.88 -3.10
CA SER A 11 -24.51 -9.75 -2.91
C SER A 11 -24.05 -8.95 -1.70
N ASP A 12 -23.69 -7.69 -1.93
CA ASP A 12 -23.53 -6.73 -0.84
C ASP A 12 -24.81 -6.74 0.00
N ILE A 13 -24.66 -6.80 1.33
CA ILE A 13 -25.80 -6.79 2.24
C ILE A 13 -26.25 -5.33 2.37
N ILE A 14 -27.43 -5.03 1.88
CA ILE A 14 -28.05 -3.71 2.02
C ILE A 14 -28.71 -3.63 3.39
N ILE A 15 -28.33 -2.64 4.19
CA ILE A 15 -29.00 -2.31 5.45
C ILE A 15 -30.02 -1.25 5.11
N GLU A 16 -31.28 -1.65 5.00
CA GLU A 16 -32.41 -0.77 4.68
C GLU A 16 -32.85 0.02 5.94
N GLN A 17 -31.93 0.65 6.60
CA GLN A 17 -32.25 1.55 7.71
C GLN A 17 -31.97 2.99 7.31
N THR A 18 -32.95 3.87 7.54
CA THR A 18 -32.80 5.30 7.27
C THR A 18 -32.17 5.98 8.46
N PHE A 19 -31.06 6.65 8.24
CA PHE A 19 -30.34 7.39 9.29
C PHE A 19 -30.55 8.88 9.15
N THR A 20 -30.76 9.55 10.27
CA THR A 20 -30.75 11.02 10.32
C THR A 20 -29.32 11.53 10.41
N ILE A 21 -29.03 12.59 9.68
CA ILE A 21 -27.67 13.16 9.67
C ILE A 21 -27.56 14.21 10.77
N LEU A 22 -26.55 14.05 11.63
CA LEU A 22 -26.19 15.07 12.61
C LEU A 22 -25.59 16.31 11.94
N ASP A 23 -25.99 17.48 12.38
CA ASP A 23 -25.47 18.75 11.87
C ASP A 23 -24.00 18.99 12.22
N LYS A 24 -23.51 18.33 13.28
CA LYS A 24 -22.11 18.39 13.70
C LYS A 24 -21.25 17.62 12.69
N GLN A 25 -20.42 18.34 11.94
CA GLN A 25 -19.51 17.76 10.96
C GLN A 25 -18.17 17.39 11.61
N SER A 26 -17.62 16.24 11.22
CA SER A 26 -16.23 15.93 11.50
C SER A 26 -15.34 16.66 10.48
N LEU A 27 -14.33 17.38 10.96
CA LEU A 27 -13.36 18.10 10.13
C LEU A 27 -12.30 17.20 9.52
N GLN A 28 -12.47 15.89 9.60
CA GLN A 28 -11.51 14.94 9.05
C GLN A 28 -11.38 15.06 7.52
N PRO A 29 -10.16 15.01 6.97
CA PRO A 29 -9.92 15.21 5.53
C PRO A 29 -10.32 13.99 4.67
N ARG A 30 -11.12 13.07 5.21
CA ARG A 30 -11.49 11.80 4.58
C ARG A 30 -12.99 11.62 4.54
N GLU A 31 -13.43 10.66 3.71
CA GLU A 31 -14.80 10.18 3.74
C GLU A 31 -14.98 9.24 4.93
N GLU A 32 -15.50 9.75 6.02
CA GLU A 32 -15.76 9.02 7.26
C GLU A 32 -17.20 9.21 7.71
N ILE A 33 -17.73 8.16 8.33
CA ILE A 33 -18.99 8.21 9.07
C ILE A 33 -18.74 7.74 10.49
N THR A 34 -19.39 8.41 11.44
CA THR A 34 -19.39 8.00 12.84
C THR A 34 -20.82 7.70 13.27
N MET A 35 -21.03 6.56 13.91
CA MET A 35 -22.32 6.13 14.44
C MET A 35 -22.19 5.62 15.88
N ASN A 36 -23.32 5.38 16.53
CA ASN A 36 -23.35 4.86 17.88
C ASN A 36 -22.73 3.45 17.94
N SER A 37 -21.91 3.16 18.96
CA SER A 37 -21.18 1.91 19.07
C SER A 37 -22.07 0.69 19.33
N GLU A 38 -23.20 0.85 20.03
CA GLU A 38 -24.18 -0.23 20.24
C GLU A 38 -24.95 -0.52 18.96
N GLU A 39 -25.42 0.53 18.27
CA GLU A 39 -26.12 0.40 17.00
C GLU A 39 -25.24 -0.25 15.91
N LEU A 40 -23.95 0.12 15.87
CA LEU A 40 -22.98 -0.50 14.98
C LEU A 40 -22.89 -2.02 15.19
N LYS A 41 -22.90 -2.48 16.44
CA LYS A 41 -22.92 -3.91 16.78
C LYS A 41 -24.24 -4.58 16.41
N GLU A 42 -25.38 -3.92 16.66
CA GLU A 42 -26.72 -4.44 16.31
C GLU A 42 -26.87 -4.65 14.79
N LEU A 43 -26.29 -3.74 13.99
CA LEU A 43 -26.26 -3.86 12.53
C LEU A 43 -25.24 -4.88 12.03
N GLY A 44 -24.49 -5.51 12.93
CA GLY A 44 -23.41 -6.43 12.57
C GLY A 44 -22.31 -5.75 11.76
N LEU A 45 -22.09 -4.45 11.99
CA LEU A 45 -20.98 -3.70 11.42
C LEU A 45 -19.79 -3.71 12.38
N VAL A 46 -18.61 -3.50 11.83
CA VAL A 46 -17.36 -3.43 12.62
C VAL A 46 -16.65 -2.13 12.29
N GLN A 47 -15.97 -1.56 13.28
CA GLN A 47 -15.18 -0.35 13.09
C GLN A 47 -14.07 -0.55 12.04
N HIS A 48 -13.65 0.54 11.45
CA HIS A 48 -12.54 0.60 10.51
C HIS A 48 -12.75 -0.18 9.20
N ILE A 49 -13.94 -0.67 8.91
CA ILE A 49 -14.29 -1.15 7.56
C ILE A 49 -14.85 0.00 6.74
N PHE A 50 -14.83 -0.19 5.42
CA PHE A 50 -15.53 0.73 4.52
C PHE A 50 -16.92 0.24 4.25
N VAL A 51 -17.86 1.16 4.25
CA VAL A 51 -19.25 0.96 3.85
C VAL A 51 -19.59 1.92 2.71
N ASP A 52 -20.50 1.52 1.86
CA ASP A 52 -20.99 2.40 0.81
C ASP A 52 -22.29 3.06 1.26
N LEU A 53 -22.25 4.40 1.30
CA LEU A 53 -23.45 5.22 1.55
C LEU A 53 -24.10 5.52 0.21
N THR A 54 -25.39 5.28 0.13
CA THR A 54 -26.18 5.63 -1.04
C THR A 54 -27.25 6.66 -0.61
N ALA A 55 -27.21 7.84 -1.22
CA ALA A 55 -28.26 8.84 -1.06
C ALA A 55 -29.45 8.52 -1.97
N GLU A 56 -30.62 9.09 -1.69
CA GLU A 56 -31.83 8.85 -2.50
C GLU A 56 -31.68 9.24 -3.98
N ASN A 57 -30.83 10.20 -4.29
CA ASN A 57 -30.48 10.57 -5.66
C ASN A 57 -29.61 9.52 -6.39
N GLY A 58 -29.27 8.41 -5.74
CA GLY A 58 -28.43 7.34 -6.29
C GLY A 58 -26.93 7.63 -6.21
N VAL A 59 -26.50 8.76 -5.64
CA VAL A 59 -25.07 9.05 -5.42
C VAL A 59 -24.52 8.09 -4.38
N LYS A 60 -23.40 7.42 -4.70
CA LYS A 60 -22.72 6.48 -3.80
C LYS A 60 -21.38 7.05 -3.36
N VAL A 61 -21.13 7.01 -2.06
CA VAL A 61 -19.84 7.41 -1.47
C VAL A 61 -19.38 6.33 -0.51
N SER A 62 -18.15 5.90 -0.69
CA SER A 62 -17.52 4.90 0.17
C SER A 62 -16.86 5.59 1.36
N CYS A 63 -17.33 5.29 2.56
CA CYS A 63 -16.89 5.92 3.80
C CYS A 63 -16.29 4.91 4.77
N LEU A 64 -15.26 5.33 5.50
CA LEU A 64 -14.72 4.58 6.63
C LEU A 64 -15.67 4.70 7.82
N ILE A 65 -16.06 3.58 8.42
CA ILE A 65 -16.96 3.60 9.57
C ILE A 65 -16.17 3.66 10.89
N LEU A 66 -16.58 4.59 11.74
CA LEU A 66 -16.09 4.77 13.09
C LEU A 66 -17.23 4.65 14.09
N SER A 67 -16.94 4.38 15.34
CA SER A 67 -17.94 4.40 16.42
C SER A 67 -17.62 5.46 17.44
N ALA A 68 -18.67 6.08 17.98
CA ALA A 68 -18.59 6.96 19.13
C ALA A 68 -19.88 6.85 19.95
N ASP A 69 -19.75 6.68 21.26
CA ASP A 69 -20.90 6.56 22.16
C ASP A 69 -21.68 7.87 22.30
N GLU A 70 -21.05 9.01 21.95
CA GLU A 70 -21.68 10.34 21.98
C GLU A 70 -22.68 10.55 20.83
N VAL A 71 -22.66 9.71 19.80
CA VAL A 71 -23.60 9.82 18.66
C VAL A 71 -24.93 9.18 19.04
N PRO A 72 -26.06 9.88 18.97
CA PRO A 72 -27.37 9.32 19.27
C PRO A 72 -27.72 8.16 18.33
N ARG A 73 -28.46 7.18 18.81
CA ARG A 73 -28.98 6.07 17.98
C ARG A 73 -29.90 6.60 16.88
N GLY A 74 -29.89 5.94 15.75
CA GLY A 74 -30.64 6.35 14.54
C GLY A 74 -30.03 7.55 13.81
N THR A 75 -28.86 8.03 14.29
CA THR A 75 -28.18 9.16 13.67
C THR A 75 -26.76 8.78 13.22
N ILE A 76 -26.29 9.46 12.19
CA ILE A 76 -24.89 9.35 11.73
C ILE A 76 -24.27 10.73 11.62
N GLN A 77 -23.00 10.81 11.96
CA GLN A 77 -22.20 12.01 11.76
C GLN A 77 -21.31 11.79 10.52
N LEU A 78 -21.41 12.70 9.55
CA LEU A 78 -20.63 12.66 8.31
C LEU A 78 -19.41 13.57 8.42
N SER A 79 -18.28 13.15 7.83
CA SER A 79 -17.20 14.09 7.57
C SER A 79 -17.61 15.10 6.51
N LYS A 80 -17.03 16.32 6.57
CA LYS A 80 -17.28 17.37 5.59
C LYS A 80 -17.12 16.86 4.16
N ARG A 81 -16.06 16.11 3.90
CA ARG A 81 -15.76 15.55 2.58
C ARG A 81 -16.79 14.53 2.10
N ALA A 82 -17.31 13.70 3.00
CA ALA A 82 -18.39 12.77 2.67
C ALA A 82 -19.67 13.55 2.32
N LYS A 83 -19.99 14.58 3.10
CA LYS A 83 -21.14 15.45 2.86
C LYS A 83 -21.04 16.19 1.52
N ASP A 84 -19.90 16.80 1.22
CA ASP A 84 -19.65 17.50 -0.05
C ASP A 84 -19.82 16.58 -1.27
N LYS A 85 -19.44 15.30 -1.15
CA LYS A 85 -19.59 14.30 -2.23
C LYS A 85 -21.04 13.80 -2.40
N LEU A 86 -21.78 13.68 -1.31
CA LEU A 86 -23.17 13.26 -1.34
C LEU A 86 -24.09 14.38 -1.86
N GLY A 87 -23.65 15.66 -1.73
CA GLY A 87 -24.38 16.84 -2.19
C GLY A 87 -25.50 17.26 -1.25
N ASP A 88 -26.30 18.24 -1.68
CA ASP A 88 -27.37 18.84 -0.85
C ASP A 88 -28.59 17.94 -0.63
N CYS A 89 -28.63 16.74 -1.16
CA CYS A 89 -29.75 15.79 -1.04
C CYS A 89 -29.81 15.02 0.29
N LEU A 90 -29.23 15.58 1.35
CA LEU A 90 -29.06 14.92 2.65
C LEU A 90 -30.28 15.02 3.58
N THR A 91 -31.42 15.51 3.10
CA THR A 91 -32.59 15.76 3.95
C THR A 91 -33.48 14.54 4.21
N THR A 92 -33.34 13.48 3.42
CA THR A 92 -34.32 12.38 3.35
C THR A 92 -33.82 11.01 3.81
N GLY A 93 -32.56 10.88 4.11
CA GLY A 93 -31.99 9.63 4.65
C GLY A 93 -30.92 9.00 3.75
N LEU A 94 -30.11 8.17 4.39
CA LEU A 94 -28.99 7.46 3.74
C LEU A 94 -29.14 5.95 3.94
N THR A 95 -28.89 5.19 2.89
CA THR A 95 -28.83 3.73 2.96
C THR A 95 -27.38 3.29 3.07
N ILE A 96 -27.08 2.38 4.01
CA ILE A 96 -25.76 1.79 4.20
C ILE A 96 -25.70 0.45 3.52
N THR A 97 -24.71 0.27 2.65
CA THR A 97 -24.40 -1.03 2.05
C THR A 97 -23.13 -1.57 2.70
N LYS A 98 -23.25 -2.72 3.34
CA LYS A 98 -22.17 -3.42 4.02
C LYS A 98 -21.35 -4.25 3.04
N PRO A 99 -20.01 -4.13 3.02
CA PRO A 99 -19.17 -5.03 2.25
C PRO A 99 -19.18 -6.44 2.87
N GLU A 100 -18.94 -7.43 2.05
CA GLU A 100 -18.72 -8.78 2.57
C GLU A 100 -17.39 -8.85 3.31
N TYR A 101 -17.42 -9.35 4.54
CA TYR A 101 -16.23 -9.65 5.32
C TYR A 101 -16.44 -10.89 6.20
N ASP A 102 -15.34 -11.51 6.59
CA ASP A 102 -15.31 -12.58 7.58
C ASP A 102 -14.37 -12.21 8.74
N THR A 103 -14.70 -12.73 9.89
CA THR A 103 -13.79 -12.69 11.04
C THR A 103 -12.88 -13.91 11.02
N VAL A 104 -11.59 -13.68 11.12
CA VAL A 104 -10.56 -14.71 11.06
C VAL A 104 -9.61 -14.58 12.24
N LEU A 105 -8.99 -15.70 12.63
CA LEU A 105 -7.98 -15.75 13.67
C LEU A 105 -6.60 -15.99 13.07
N ARG A 106 -5.57 -15.55 13.76
CA ARG A 106 -4.21 -15.85 13.36
C ARG A 106 -3.82 -17.26 13.79
N GLY A 107 -3.31 -18.08 12.87
CA GLY A 107 -2.62 -19.33 13.15
C GLY A 107 -1.10 -19.16 13.17
N ILE A 108 -0.43 -20.03 13.88
CA ILE A 108 1.04 -20.07 13.91
C ILE A 108 1.56 -20.73 12.61
N PRO A 109 2.35 -20.03 11.77
CA PRO A 109 2.86 -20.60 10.53
C PRO A 109 3.92 -21.68 10.82
N LYS A 110 4.08 -22.63 9.90
CA LYS A 110 5.17 -23.60 9.95
C LYS A 110 6.51 -22.88 9.76
N VAL A 111 7.59 -23.48 10.29
CA VAL A 111 8.95 -22.87 10.32
C VAL A 111 9.43 -22.44 8.92
N ASP A 112 9.19 -23.23 7.91
CA ASP A 112 9.57 -22.97 6.50
C ASP A 112 8.74 -21.86 5.83
N GLU A 113 7.71 -21.37 6.50
CA GLU A 113 6.79 -20.36 5.98
C GLU A 113 6.98 -18.99 6.63
N ILE A 114 7.80 -18.93 7.70
CA ILE A 114 8.03 -17.70 8.47
C ILE A 114 8.58 -16.56 7.61
N ALA A 115 9.38 -16.86 6.60
CA ALA A 115 10.00 -15.86 5.73
C ALA A 115 9.16 -15.51 4.48
N LYS A 116 8.01 -16.13 4.28
CA LYS A 116 7.24 -15.96 3.03
C LYS A 116 6.27 -14.78 3.10
N PRO A 117 6.15 -13.97 2.02
CA PRO A 117 5.35 -12.74 2.02
C PRO A 117 3.85 -12.96 1.76
N TYR A 118 3.37 -14.20 1.81
CA TYR A 118 1.97 -14.53 1.57
C TYR A 118 1.30 -15.11 2.82
N VAL A 119 -0.01 -15.11 2.79
CA VAL A 119 -0.86 -15.67 3.84
C VAL A 119 -1.49 -16.95 3.35
N LYS A 120 -1.49 -17.99 4.17
CA LYS A 120 -2.16 -19.24 3.88
C LYS A 120 -3.53 -19.27 4.55
N ALA A 121 -4.50 -19.79 3.80
CA ALA A 121 -5.88 -19.94 4.25
C ALA A 121 -6.50 -21.23 3.72
N CYS A 122 -7.60 -21.67 4.33
CA CYS A 122 -8.36 -22.79 3.83
C CYS A 122 -8.93 -22.52 2.42
N PRO A 123 -9.17 -23.57 1.60
CA PRO A 123 -9.68 -23.43 0.24
C PRO A 123 -10.97 -22.60 0.13
N ALA A 124 -11.85 -22.71 1.13
CA ALA A 124 -13.11 -21.97 1.17
C ALA A 124 -12.91 -20.46 1.18
N LEU A 125 -12.01 -19.94 2.04
CA LEU A 125 -11.67 -18.52 2.12
C LEU A 125 -11.00 -18.02 0.84
N VAL A 126 -10.07 -18.81 0.27
CA VAL A 126 -9.38 -18.43 -0.98
C VAL A 126 -10.37 -18.32 -2.15
N ARG A 127 -11.32 -19.23 -2.25
CA ARG A 127 -12.37 -19.17 -3.29
C ARG A 127 -13.32 -18.00 -3.11
N LYS A 128 -13.65 -17.66 -1.85
CA LYS A 128 -14.54 -16.56 -1.51
C LYS A 128 -13.95 -15.20 -1.85
N TYR A 129 -12.69 -14.95 -1.47
CA TYR A 129 -12.06 -13.62 -1.57
C TYR A 129 -11.13 -13.44 -2.76
N THR A 130 -10.88 -14.48 -3.54
CA THR A 130 -9.84 -14.48 -4.58
C THR A 130 -8.42 -14.37 -3.99
N ASN A 131 -7.43 -14.02 -4.81
CA ASN A 131 -6.03 -14.03 -4.37
C ASN A 131 -5.59 -12.74 -3.65
N GLN A 132 -6.38 -11.66 -3.70
CA GLN A 132 -6.02 -10.35 -3.15
C GLN A 132 -7.02 -9.94 -2.08
N VAL A 133 -6.53 -9.77 -0.86
CA VAL A 133 -7.38 -9.41 0.29
C VAL A 133 -6.78 -8.24 1.05
N GLU A 134 -7.63 -7.51 1.72
CA GLU A 134 -7.28 -6.56 2.76
C GLU A 134 -7.57 -7.20 4.12
N LEU A 135 -6.56 -7.26 4.97
CA LEU A 135 -6.66 -7.72 6.35
C LEU A 135 -6.64 -6.51 7.27
N ILE A 136 -7.58 -6.43 8.19
CA ILE A 136 -7.79 -5.26 9.07
C ILE A 136 -7.81 -5.74 10.51
N ASN A 137 -7.09 -5.04 11.37
CA ASN A 137 -7.25 -5.16 12.82
C ASN A 137 -8.37 -4.20 13.26
N PRO A 138 -9.52 -4.71 13.75
CA PRO A 138 -10.65 -3.86 14.10
C PRO A 138 -10.41 -2.99 15.35
N THR A 139 -9.41 -3.35 16.18
CA THR A 139 -9.12 -2.62 17.41
C THR A 139 -8.43 -1.28 17.15
N ASN A 140 -7.47 -1.28 16.21
CA ASN A 140 -6.65 -0.09 15.92
C ASN A 140 -6.81 0.45 14.50
N GLY A 141 -7.56 -0.24 13.63
CA GLY A 141 -7.78 0.15 12.24
C GLY A 141 -6.60 -0.13 11.30
N PHE A 142 -5.55 -0.77 11.77
CA PHE A 142 -4.39 -1.10 10.95
C PHE A 142 -4.75 -2.15 9.91
N ARG A 143 -4.24 -1.92 8.70
CA ARG A 143 -4.61 -2.73 7.55
C ARG A 143 -3.44 -3.02 6.62
N VAL A 144 -3.50 -4.17 5.99
CA VAL A 144 -2.48 -4.62 5.04
C VAL A 144 -3.12 -5.38 3.88
N ASN A 145 -2.67 -5.07 2.66
CA ASN A 145 -3.07 -5.81 1.46
C ASN A 145 -2.15 -7.02 1.28
N LEU A 146 -2.72 -8.19 1.13
CA LEU A 146 -2.02 -9.46 1.13
C LEU A 146 -2.50 -10.36 0.00
N THR A 147 -1.60 -11.29 -0.38
CA THR A 147 -1.95 -12.38 -1.30
C THR A 147 -2.28 -13.63 -0.51
N LEU A 148 -3.48 -14.19 -0.72
CA LEU A 148 -3.87 -15.47 -0.16
C LEU A 148 -3.30 -16.63 -1.00
N ARG A 149 -2.86 -17.67 -0.31
CA ARG A 149 -2.53 -18.97 -0.91
C ARG A 149 -3.32 -20.07 -0.24
N GLU A 150 -3.75 -21.02 -1.04
CA GLU A 150 -4.52 -22.17 -0.57
C GLU A 150 -3.62 -23.13 0.23
N ASP A 151 -4.16 -23.58 1.38
CA ASP A 151 -3.61 -24.65 2.19
C ASP A 151 -4.75 -25.56 2.62
N SER A 152 -4.79 -26.79 2.09
CA SER A 152 -5.81 -27.77 2.41
C SER A 152 -5.79 -28.23 3.86
N THR A 153 -4.69 -28.02 4.57
CA THR A 153 -4.53 -28.38 5.99
C THR A 153 -4.92 -27.23 6.93
N ALA A 154 -5.19 -26.03 6.38
CA ALA A 154 -5.56 -24.87 7.18
C ALA A 154 -6.94 -25.04 7.82
N LYS A 155 -7.06 -24.66 9.09
CA LYS A 155 -8.34 -24.66 9.81
C LYS A 155 -9.30 -23.61 9.21
N PRO A 156 -10.62 -23.85 9.22
CA PRO A 156 -11.58 -22.84 8.85
C PRO A 156 -11.37 -21.54 9.64
N ASN A 157 -11.60 -20.41 8.99
CA ASN A 157 -11.47 -19.07 9.58
C ASN A 157 -10.12 -18.77 10.26
N THR A 158 -9.07 -19.47 9.84
CA THR A 158 -7.71 -19.25 10.37
C THR A 158 -6.77 -18.87 9.25
N LEU A 159 -5.98 -17.81 9.47
CA LEU A 159 -4.95 -17.33 8.56
C LEU A 159 -3.57 -17.58 9.14
N TYR A 160 -2.69 -18.16 8.34
CA TYR A 160 -1.31 -18.43 8.71
C TYR A 160 -0.38 -17.43 8.04
N PHE A 161 0.23 -16.55 8.83
CA PHE A 161 1.13 -15.51 8.33
C PHE A 161 2.30 -15.25 9.29
N ASN A 162 3.36 -14.68 8.75
CA ASN A 162 4.61 -14.45 9.43
C ASN A 162 4.53 -13.34 10.50
N ARG A 163 5.59 -13.25 11.32
CA ARG A 163 5.71 -12.24 12.37
C ARG A 163 5.70 -10.79 11.81
N TYR A 164 6.20 -10.59 10.60
CA TYR A 164 6.23 -9.29 9.96
C TYR A 164 4.82 -8.71 9.74
N ILE A 165 3.91 -9.52 9.20
CA ILE A 165 2.50 -9.12 9.02
C ILE A 165 1.81 -8.90 10.36
N MET A 166 2.15 -9.72 11.36
CA MET A 166 1.66 -9.55 12.72
C MET A 166 2.04 -8.16 13.28
N LEU A 167 3.30 -7.76 13.11
CA LEU A 167 3.78 -6.45 13.56
C LEU A 167 3.12 -5.31 12.80
N LEU A 168 2.89 -5.46 11.47
CA LEU A 168 2.18 -4.45 10.67
C LEU A 168 0.75 -4.20 11.15
N LEU A 169 0.08 -5.24 11.65
CA LEU A 169 -1.29 -5.17 12.17
C LEU A 169 -1.34 -4.88 13.67
N GLU A 170 -0.21 -4.91 14.37
CA GLU A 170 -0.14 -4.83 15.84
C GLU A 170 -1.06 -5.84 16.53
N THR A 171 -0.99 -7.09 16.14
CA THR A 171 -1.71 -8.18 16.80
C THR A 171 -0.81 -8.87 17.83
N HIS A 172 -1.43 -9.46 18.86
CA HIS A 172 -0.69 -10.21 19.88
C HIS A 172 -0.10 -11.51 19.31
N SER A 173 0.99 -11.98 19.90
CA SER A 173 1.66 -13.21 19.46
C SER A 173 0.82 -14.46 19.65
N GLU A 174 -0.12 -14.46 20.58
CA GLU A 174 -0.92 -15.61 20.98
C GLU A 174 -2.10 -15.95 20.06
N GLY A 175 -2.37 -15.11 19.03
CA GLY A 175 -3.33 -15.43 17.98
C GLY A 175 -4.81 -15.38 18.36
N HIS A 176 -5.15 -14.74 19.47
CA HIS A 176 -6.54 -14.65 19.97
C HIS A 176 -7.29 -13.42 19.42
N ASP A 177 -6.57 -12.45 18.85
CA ASP A 177 -7.20 -11.23 18.33
C ASP A 177 -7.97 -11.54 17.05
N PRO A 178 -9.28 -11.22 17.00
CA PRO A 178 -10.05 -11.37 15.78
C PRO A 178 -9.59 -10.32 14.75
N LEU A 179 -9.32 -10.76 13.55
CA LEU A 179 -9.00 -9.91 12.39
C LEU A 179 -10.16 -9.97 11.40
N ILE A 180 -10.29 -8.94 10.60
CA ILE A 180 -11.28 -8.87 9.53
C ILE A 180 -10.59 -9.06 8.20
N ILE A 181 -11.13 -9.98 7.40
CA ILE A 181 -10.71 -10.18 6.02
C ILE A 181 -11.81 -9.65 5.09
N THR A 182 -11.42 -8.83 4.14
CA THR A 182 -12.29 -8.30 3.08
C THR A 182 -11.56 -8.30 1.74
N ARG A 183 -12.29 -8.10 0.65
CA ARG A 183 -11.67 -7.99 -0.67
C ARG A 183 -10.80 -6.74 -0.75
N ALA A 184 -9.61 -6.88 -1.33
CA ALA A 184 -8.77 -5.73 -1.60
C ALA A 184 -9.48 -4.80 -2.58
N ARG A 185 -9.55 -3.51 -2.25
CA ARG A 185 -10.20 -2.51 -3.10
C ARG A 185 -9.35 -2.25 -4.34
N THR A 186 -9.83 -2.70 -5.47
CA THR A 186 -9.31 -2.32 -6.78
C THR A 186 -10.16 -1.19 -7.33
N ARG A 187 -9.69 0.04 -7.18
CA ARG A 187 -10.32 1.17 -7.86
C ARG A 187 -9.87 1.19 -9.31
N SER A 188 -10.81 1.34 -10.24
CA SER A 188 -10.50 1.51 -11.66
C SER A 188 -9.62 2.75 -11.84
N GLN A 189 -8.43 2.55 -12.41
CA GLN A 189 -7.55 3.69 -12.73
C GLN A 189 -8.20 4.54 -13.81
N PRO A 190 -8.26 5.87 -13.65
CA PRO A 190 -8.56 6.75 -14.77
C PRO A 190 -7.50 6.52 -15.86
N LYS A 191 -7.94 6.47 -17.12
CA LYS A 191 -7.03 6.26 -18.27
C LYS A 191 -5.85 7.24 -18.16
N PRO A 192 -4.61 6.76 -18.17
CA PRO A 192 -3.45 7.61 -18.03
C PRO A 192 -3.38 8.60 -19.19
N GLY A 193 -3.18 9.89 -18.90
CA GLY A 193 -2.92 10.90 -19.91
C GLY A 193 -1.63 10.59 -20.69
N ILE A 194 -1.51 11.14 -21.90
CA ILE A 194 -0.41 10.86 -22.87
C ILE A 194 0.98 11.01 -22.23
N HIS A 195 1.19 12.02 -21.39
CA HIS A 195 2.46 12.21 -20.66
C HIS A 195 2.77 11.08 -19.65
N LYS A 196 1.76 10.51 -18.98
CA LYS A 196 1.94 9.35 -18.10
C LYS A 196 2.26 8.08 -18.91
N LEU A 197 1.72 7.95 -20.12
CA LEU A 197 2.01 6.83 -21.02
C LEU A 197 3.47 6.86 -21.52
N ILE A 198 3.98 8.01 -21.94
CA ILE A 198 5.37 8.17 -22.39
C ILE A 198 6.34 7.89 -21.23
N ASN A 199 6.08 8.45 -20.07
CA ASN A 199 6.89 8.17 -18.87
C ASN A 199 6.85 6.67 -18.49
N GLN A 200 5.72 6.00 -18.59
CA GLN A 200 5.62 4.56 -18.33
C GLN A 200 6.38 3.72 -19.36
N LEU A 201 6.40 4.12 -20.64
CA LEU A 201 7.15 3.44 -21.69
C LEU A 201 8.67 3.48 -21.45
N ILE A 202 9.19 4.57 -20.89
CA ILE A 202 10.62 4.71 -20.57
C ILE A 202 10.95 4.08 -19.21
N GLN A 203 10.11 4.27 -18.21
CA GLN A 203 10.38 3.78 -16.85
C GLN A 203 10.27 2.26 -16.74
N ARG A 204 9.39 1.59 -17.50
CA ARG A 204 9.24 0.13 -17.46
C ARG A 204 10.51 -0.62 -17.85
N PRO A 205 11.12 -0.39 -19.04
CA PRO A 205 12.35 -1.07 -19.41
C PRO A 205 13.52 -0.70 -18.49
N LEU A 206 13.64 0.57 -18.06
CA LEU A 206 14.67 0.99 -17.12
C LEU A 206 14.53 0.30 -15.76
N SER A 207 13.32 0.18 -15.26
CA SER A 207 13.06 -0.53 -14.00
C SER A 207 13.32 -2.03 -14.12
N ALA A 208 13.02 -2.64 -15.27
CA ALA A 208 13.32 -4.05 -15.52
C ALA A 208 14.83 -4.30 -15.56
N LEU A 209 15.58 -3.46 -16.28
CA LEU A 209 17.05 -3.49 -16.31
C LEU A 209 17.63 -3.25 -14.90
N GLY A 210 17.16 -2.25 -14.18
CA GLY A 210 17.60 -1.98 -12.82
C GLY A 210 17.35 -3.15 -11.88
N ASN A 211 16.17 -3.76 -11.92
CA ASN A 211 15.85 -4.94 -11.13
C ASN A 211 16.73 -6.15 -11.49
N PHE A 212 17.10 -6.29 -12.75
CA PHE A 212 17.99 -7.36 -13.20
C PHE A 212 19.43 -7.18 -12.69
N PHE A 213 19.98 -5.95 -12.81
CA PHE A 213 21.38 -5.69 -12.44
C PHE A 213 21.60 -5.50 -10.94
N ILE A 214 20.66 -4.87 -10.24
CA ILE A 214 20.83 -4.44 -8.84
C ILE A 214 20.07 -5.36 -7.89
N GLY A 215 18.97 -5.94 -8.35
CA GLY A 215 18.03 -6.70 -7.52
C GLY A 215 16.81 -5.86 -7.14
N LYS A 216 15.75 -6.57 -6.76
CA LYS A 216 14.47 -5.99 -6.36
C LYS A 216 14.29 -6.11 -4.86
N ARG A 217 14.24 -4.98 -4.16
CA ARG A 217 13.79 -4.95 -2.77
C ARG A 217 12.52 -4.13 -2.65
N GLU A 218 11.52 -4.76 -2.08
CA GLU A 218 10.27 -4.14 -1.71
C GLU A 218 10.03 -4.42 -0.23
N LEU A 219 9.66 -3.37 0.51
CA LEU A 219 9.27 -3.47 1.90
C LEU A 219 7.86 -2.96 2.04
N THR A 220 7.11 -3.55 2.96
CA THR A 220 5.80 -3.05 3.35
C THR A 220 5.96 -2.29 4.66
N LEU A 221 5.61 -1.01 4.68
CA LEU A 221 5.73 -0.16 5.84
C LEU A 221 4.37 0.40 6.22
N ARG A 222 4.20 0.70 7.49
CA ARG A 222 2.99 1.26 8.04
C ARG A 222 3.02 2.78 7.98
N VAL A 223 1.98 3.38 7.43
CA VAL A 223 1.85 4.82 7.25
C VAL A 223 1.57 5.50 8.59
N GLY A 224 2.29 6.56 8.86
CA GLY A 224 2.10 7.46 9.97
C GLY A 224 2.27 8.92 9.59
N HIS A 225 2.25 9.79 10.59
CA HIS A 225 2.49 11.21 10.39
C HIS A 225 3.99 11.51 10.25
N PRO A 226 4.41 12.34 9.28
CA PRO A 226 5.75 12.91 9.25
C PRO A 226 5.86 14.00 10.35
N TYR A 227 6.95 14.76 10.36
CA TYR A 227 6.99 15.95 11.21
C TYR A 227 5.93 16.97 10.79
N PRO A 228 5.36 17.77 11.72
CA PRO A 228 4.31 18.74 11.39
C PRO A 228 4.70 19.74 10.30
N PHE A 229 5.96 20.14 10.24
CA PHE A 229 6.47 21.09 9.23
C PHE A 229 6.64 20.48 7.83
N ASP A 230 6.58 19.15 7.70
CA ASP A 230 6.67 18.46 6.41
C ASP A 230 5.31 18.34 5.68
N GLU A 231 4.19 18.55 6.39
CA GLU A 231 2.84 18.25 5.86
C GLU A 231 2.50 18.97 4.54
N HIS A 232 3.17 20.08 4.25
CA HIS A 232 3.00 20.85 3.01
C HIS A 232 4.08 20.53 1.95
N GLN A 233 4.99 19.61 2.25
CA GLN A 233 6.08 19.25 1.35
C GLN A 233 5.78 17.92 0.65
N ASN A 234 6.37 17.74 -0.52
CA ASN A 234 6.26 16.46 -1.25
C ASN A 234 7.45 15.56 -0.90
N LEU A 235 7.44 15.00 0.29
CA LEU A 235 8.49 14.11 0.79
C LEU A 235 7.90 13.02 1.70
N CYS A 236 8.71 12.01 2.00
CA CYS A 236 8.41 11.03 3.04
C CYS A 236 9.60 10.85 3.98
N ARG A 237 9.31 10.31 5.16
CA ARG A 237 10.33 10.01 6.17
C ARG A 237 10.30 8.55 6.57
N ILE A 238 11.47 7.94 6.66
CA ILE A 238 11.64 6.56 7.14
C ILE A 238 12.79 6.47 8.14
N HIS A 239 12.82 5.38 8.88
CA HIS A 239 13.93 5.09 9.78
C HIS A 239 15.25 4.90 9.00
N PRO A 240 16.39 5.45 9.46
CA PRO A 240 17.69 5.35 8.77
C PRO A 240 18.11 3.92 8.42
N ASN A 241 17.83 2.95 9.31
CA ASN A 241 18.15 1.55 9.06
C ASN A 241 17.31 0.95 7.90
N VAL A 242 16.04 1.36 7.78
CA VAL A 242 15.18 0.93 6.66
C VAL A 242 15.68 1.52 5.34
N ARG A 243 16.08 2.78 5.36
CA ARG A 243 16.70 3.44 4.21
C ARG A 243 17.96 2.70 3.76
N LYS A 244 18.87 2.38 4.69
CA LYS A 244 20.07 1.57 4.40
C LYS A 244 19.73 0.19 3.88
N LEU A 245 18.70 -0.48 4.45
CA LEU A 245 18.24 -1.78 3.99
C LEU A 245 17.72 -1.74 2.55
N LEU A 246 17.10 -0.63 2.12
CA LEU A 246 16.71 -0.40 0.74
C LEU A 246 17.89 0.00 -0.17
N GLY A 247 19.10 0.19 0.37
CA GLY A 247 20.27 0.63 -0.37
C GLY A 247 20.19 2.07 -0.84
N MET A 248 19.51 2.94 -0.08
CA MET A 248 19.24 4.33 -0.45
C MET A 248 20.06 5.31 0.39
N GLU A 249 20.38 6.43 -0.19
CA GLU A 249 20.94 7.59 0.49
C GLU A 249 19.83 8.60 0.83
N GLU A 250 20.12 9.51 1.74
CA GLU A 250 19.21 10.61 2.05
C GLU A 250 18.97 11.45 0.79
N THR A 251 17.75 11.90 0.58
CA THR A 251 17.27 12.59 -0.63
C THR A 251 17.08 11.73 -1.89
N ASP A 252 17.43 10.44 -1.87
CA ASP A 252 17.07 9.53 -2.97
C ASP A 252 15.56 9.45 -3.11
N GLN A 253 15.09 9.09 -4.31
CA GLN A 253 13.66 8.97 -4.58
C GLN A 253 13.16 7.55 -4.32
N ILE A 254 12.07 7.46 -3.57
CA ILE A 254 11.35 6.23 -3.28
C ILE A 254 10.02 6.18 -4.05
N VAL A 255 9.66 5.01 -4.49
CA VAL A 255 8.34 4.74 -5.06
C VAL A 255 7.48 4.12 -3.98
N ILE A 256 6.39 4.78 -3.64
CA ILE A 256 5.39 4.31 -2.69
C ILE A 256 4.17 3.85 -3.48
N SER A 257 3.71 2.64 -3.19
CA SER A 257 2.57 2.02 -3.88
C SER A 257 1.49 1.62 -2.88
N TYR A 258 0.26 2.00 -3.17
CA TYR A 258 -0.92 1.53 -2.46
C TYR A 258 -2.02 1.18 -3.47
N ASN A 259 -2.54 -0.04 -3.40
CA ASN A 259 -3.45 -0.59 -4.41
C ASN A 259 -2.87 -0.44 -5.83
N SER A 260 -3.56 0.26 -6.70
CA SER A 260 -3.13 0.52 -8.09
C SER A 260 -2.40 1.85 -8.27
N LYS A 261 -2.25 2.66 -7.20
CA LYS A 261 -1.63 3.99 -7.26
C LYS A 261 -0.18 3.94 -6.83
N GLN A 262 0.62 4.79 -7.45
CA GLN A 262 2.05 4.95 -7.15
C GLN A 262 2.44 6.42 -7.21
N ILE A 263 3.27 6.85 -6.27
CA ILE A 263 3.93 8.15 -6.28
C ILE A 263 5.44 7.96 -6.12
N THR A 264 6.19 8.92 -6.59
CA THR A 264 7.65 8.95 -6.44
C THR A 264 8.03 10.25 -5.74
N ILE A 265 8.60 10.15 -4.55
CA ILE A 265 8.93 11.30 -3.69
C ILE A 265 10.30 11.11 -3.04
N PRO A 266 11.00 12.21 -2.69
CA PRO A 266 12.27 12.14 -1.98
C PRO A 266 12.07 11.61 -0.55
N ILE A 267 13.11 10.95 -0.04
CA ILE A 267 13.14 10.33 1.27
C ILE A 267 14.06 11.10 2.20
N LEU A 268 13.62 11.30 3.44
CA LEU A 268 14.44 11.82 4.54
C LEU A 268 14.37 10.87 5.74
N ASP A 269 15.33 11.02 6.63
CA ASP A 269 15.36 10.24 7.86
C ASP A 269 14.36 10.79 8.89
N ILE A 270 13.87 9.93 9.76
CA ILE A 270 12.99 10.26 10.90
C ILE A 270 13.60 9.72 12.18
N ASP A 271 13.46 10.48 13.26
CA ASP A 271 13.96 10.10 14.58
C ASP A 271 13.03 9.07 15.24
N THR A 272 13.65 8.10 15.91
CA THR A 272 12.91 7.06 16.65
C THR A 272 12.04 7.66 17.76
N GLU A 273 12.49 8.76 18.39
CA GLU A 273 11.73 9.44 19.44
C GLU A 273 10.43 10.04 18.91
N HIS A 274 10.44 10.65 17.73
CA HIS A 274 9.24 11.18 17.09
C HIS A 274 8.23 10.07 16.77
N ILE A 275 8.71 8.93 16.26
CA ILE A 275 7.86 7.77 16.00
C ILE A 275 7.20 7.29 17.28
N ALA A 276 7.98 7.14 18.37
CA ALA A 276 7.49 6.71 19.67
C ALA A 276 6.45 7.67 20.26
N GLN A 277 6.63 8.98 20.07
CA GLN A 277 5.66 9.99 20.51
C GLN A 277 4.38 9.96 19.68
N SER A 278 4.49 9.86 18.36
CA SER A 278 3.35 9.81 17.45
C SER A 278 2.47 8.60 17.73
N VAL A 279 3.06 7.48 18.07
CA VAL A 279 2.34 6.28 18.43
C VAL A 279 1.68 6.39 19.81
N LYS A 280 2.34 6.99 20.79
CA LYS A 280 1.75 7.23 22.13
C LYS A 280 0.50 8.09 22.07
N LEU A 281 0.44 9.04 21.13
CA LEU A 281 -0.73 9.92 20.93
C LEU A 281 -1.98 9.16 20.43
N HIS A 282 -1.80 8.00 19.81
CA HIS A 282 -2.89 7.22 19.24
C HIS A 282 -3.18 5.90 19.97
N ALA A 283 -2.33 5.50 20.90
CA ALA A 283 -2.46 4.24 21.63
C ALA A 283 -2.65 4.49 23.14
N ASP A 284 -3.87 4.37 23.61
CA ASP A 284 -4.19 4.33 25.06
C ASP A 284 -3.64 3.08 25.76
N ASN A 285 -2.99 2.18 25.02
CA ASN A 285 -2.59 0.87 25.51
C ASN A 285 -1.08 0.78 25.72
N GLU A 286 -0.66 0.66 26.99
CA GLU A 286 0.76 0.53 27.38
C GLU A 286 1.46 -0.72 26.81
N GLN A 287 0.70 -1.72 26.38
CA GLN A 287 1.23 -2.95 25.79
C GLN A 287 1.69 -2.77 24.34
N LEU A 288 1.27 -1.70 23.66
CA LEU A 288 1.67 -1.36 22.29
C LEU A 288 3.03 -0.63 22.22
N LYS A 289 3.81 -0.61 23.29
CA LYS A 289 5.11 0.07 23.38
C LYS A 289 6.21 -0.50 22.47
N PHE A 290 5.96 -1.61 21.81
CA PHE A 290 6.92 -2.23 20.89
C PHE A 290 6.49 -2.13 19.43
N ILE A 291 6.07 -0.94 18.99
CA ILE A 291 6.01 -0.71 17.55
C ILE A 291 7.45 -0.67 17.08
N ASP A 292 7.77 -1.63 16.23
CA ASP A 292 9.06 -1.62 15.56
C ASP A 292 9.14 -0.35 14.69
N SER A 293 9.93 0.62 15.16
CA SER A 293 10.14 1.90 14.46
C SER A 293 10.61 1.70 13.01
N HIS A 294 11.17 0.53 12.72
CA HIS A 294 11.58 0.14 11.39
C HIS A 294 10.41 -0.18 10.43
N LEU A 295 9.20 -0.36 10.95
CA LEU A 295 8.02 -0.62 10.11
C LEU A 295 7.23 0.64 9.75
N PHE A 296 7.74 1.80 10.14
CA PHE A 296 7.06 3.08 9.99
C PHE A 296 7.53 3.87 8.77
N ILE A 297 6.57 4.54 8.10
CA ILE A 297 6.83 5.55 7.08
C ILE A 297 5.95 6.77 7.32
N GLY A 298 6.57 7.93 7.53
CA GLY A 298 5.87 9.22 7.62
C GLY A 298 5.54 9.73 6.22
N ILE A 299 4.26 9.80 5.89
CA ILE A 299 3.77 10.30 4.58
C ILE A 299 2.91 11.53 4.80
N THR A 300 3.19 12.60 4.07
CA THR A 300 2.46 13.87 4.16
C THR A 300 0.99 13.74 3.74
N ALA A 301 0.13 14.63 4.22
CA ALA A 301 -1.30 14.62 3.91
C ALA A 301 -1.56 14.68 2.40
N LEU A 302 -0.77 15.49 1.67
CA LEU A 302 -0.87 15.61 0.22
C LEU A 302 -0.63 14.25 -0.46
N SER A 303 0.47 13.58 -0.12
CA SER A 303 0.85 12.28 -0.68
C SER A 303 -0.12 11.17 -0.28
N ARG A 304 -0.65 11.20 0.96
CA ARG A 304 -1.70 10.27 1.40
C ARG A 304 -2.98 10.43 0.58
N ASN A 305 -3.37 11.66 0.27
CA ASN A 305 -4.54 11.94 -0.57
C ASN A 305 -4.33 11.48 -2.02
N GLU A 306 -3.14 11.70 -2.59
CA GLU A 306 -2.81 11.26 -3.96
C GLU A 306 -2.84 9.73 -4.08
N LEU A 307 -2.33 9.03 -3.09
CA LEU A 307 -2.36 7.56 -3.00
C LEU A 307 -3.74 7.02 -2.59
N GLU A 308 -4.67 7.87 -2.15
CA GLU A 308 -5.96 7.47 -1.55
C GLU A 308 -5.80 6.53 -0.35
N ILE A 309 -4.78 6.76 0.46
CA ILE A 309 -4.56 5.97 1.69
C ILE A 309 -5.70 6.27 2.67
N PRO A 310 -6.43 5.24 3.12
CA PRO A 310 -7.67 5.45 3.89
C PRO A 310 -7.41 5.95 5.31
N SER A 311 -6.36 5.49 5.96
CA SER A 311 -6.08 5.84 7.36
C SER A 311 -4.59 5.75 7.68
N ILE A 312 -4.17 6.42 8.73
CA ILE A 312 -2.93 6.14 9.43
C ILE A 312 -2.97 4.68 9.89
N GLY A 313 -1.83 4.00 9.87
CA GLY A 313 -1.78 2.56 10.13
C GLY A 313 -2.03 1.67 8.90
N THR A 314 -2.39 2.25 7.74
CA THR A 314 -2.45 1.52 6.47
C THR A 314 -1.05 1.12 6.04
N SER A 315 -0.87 -0.11 5.62
CA SER A 315 0.41 -0.57 5.09
C SER A 315 0.54 -0.26 3.61
N VAL A 316 1.70 0.26 3.22
CA VAL A 316 2.06 0.59 1.83
C VAL A 316 3.32 -0.14 1.43
N THR A 317 3.44 -0.47 0.15
CA THR A 317 4.66 -1.06 -0.40
C THR A 317 5.60 0.03 -0.86
N VAL A 318 6.84 -0.04 -0.43
CA VAL A 318 7.90 0.92 -0.77
C VAL A 318 9.04 0.23 -1.50
N LYS A 319 9.59 0.89 -2.49
CA LYS A 319 10.74 0.42 -3.26
C LYS A 319 11.59 1.59 -3.75
N ARG A 320 12.85 1.33 -4.00
CA ARG A 320 13.77 2.30 -4.60
C ARG A 320 13.32 2.70 -6.00
N SER A 321 13.44 3.97 -6.34
CA SER A 321 13.21 4.46 -7.71
C SER A 321 14.42 4.11 -8.59
N MET A 322 14.29 3.12 -9.47
CA MET A 322 15.35 2.73 -10.39
C MET A 322 15.67 3.83 -11.40
N TYR A 323 14.66 4.60 -11.82
CA TYR A 323 14.85 5.74 -12.72
C TYR A 323 15.75 6.81 -12.09
N SER A 324 15.47 7.20 -10.84
CA SER A 324 16.29 8.17 -10.12
C SER A 324 17.72 7.67 -9.91
N LEU A 325 17.87 6.38 -9.62
CA LEU A 325 19.18 5.76 -9.48
C LEU A 325 20.00 5.86 -10.78
N PHE A 326 19.41 5.52 -11.92
CA PHE A 326 20.07 5.66 -13.20
C PHE A 326 20.46 7.10 -13.49
N LEU A 327 19.58 8.06 -13.23
CA LEU A 327 19.90 9.49 -13.40
C LEU A 327 21.07 9.94 -12.50
N LYS A 328 21.07 9.50 -11.24
CA LYS A 328 22.13 9.80 -10.27
C LYS A 328 23.51 9.30 -10.74
N HIS A 329 23.53 8.11 -11.34
CA HIS A 329 24.75 7.50 -11.85
C HIS A 329 25.03 7.79 -13.33
N LEU A 330 24.18 8.57 -14.02
CA LEU A 330 24.32 8.86 -15.44
C LEU A 330 25.71 9.45 -15.74
N ASN A 331 26.20 10.38 -14.92
CA ASN A 331 27.52 10.98 -15.12
C ASN A 331 28.67 9.96 -15.00
N LYS A 332 28.53 8.93 -14.14
CA LYS A 332 29.51 7.84 -14.03
C LYS A 332 29.47 6.91 -15.25
N LEU A 333 28.30 6.80 -15.91
CA LEU A 333 28.11 5.95 -17.11
C LEU A 333 28.52 6.67 -18.39
N VAL A 334 28.38 8.01 -18.47
CA VAL A 334 28.65 8.79 -19.68
C VAL A 334 30.09 8.62 -20.16
N LEU A 335 31.06 8.73 -19.27
CA LEU A 335 32.47 8.66 -19.63
C LEU A 335 32.86 7.30 -20.22
N PRO A 336 32.56 6.14 -19.61
CA PRO A 336 32.83 4.84 -20.20
C PRO A 336 32.10 4.59 -21.50
N VAL A 337 30.85 5.06 -21.64
CA VAL A 337 30.06 4.91 -22.86
C VAL A 337 30.66 5.74 -24.00
N ILE A 338 31.08 6.97 -23.74
CA ILE A 338 31.76 7.81 -24.73
C ILE A 338 33.10 7.18 -25.14
N ALA A 339 33.89 6.70 -24.19
CA ALA A 339 35.14 6.01 -24.47
C ALA A 339 34.91 4.76 -25.35
N LEU A 340 33.87 3.98 -25.06
CA LEU A 340 33.47 2.85 -25.88
C LEU A 340 33.11 3.28 -27.30
N LEU A 341 32.30 4.34 -27.46
CA LEU A 341 31.92 4.88 -28.78
C LEU A 341 33.15 5.33 -29.59
N PHE A 342 34.09 6.06 -28.98
CA PHE A 342 35.34 6.42 -29.61
C PHE A 342 36.16 5.22 -30.05
N THR A 343 36.29 4.21 -29.19
CA THR A 343 37.01 2.98 -29.50
C THR A 343 36.36 2.25 -30.71
N ILE A 344 35.03 2.18 -30.71
CA ILE A 344 34.28 1.58 -31.82
C ILE A 344 34.52 2.32 -33.13
N VAL A 345 34.43 3.66 -33.11
CA VAL A 345 34.67 4.50 -34.30
C VAL A 345 36.09 4.32 -34.83
N GLN A 346 37.08 4.25 -33.93
CA GLN A 346 38.48 4.06 -34.30
C GLN A 346 38.72 2.68 -34.90
N LEU A 347 38.21 1.62 -34.30
CA LEU A 347 38.27 0.25 -34.82
C LEU A 347 37.61 0.11 -36.21
N TYR A 348 36.46 0.79 -36.39
CA TYR A 348 35.79 0.79 -37.70
C TYR A 348 36.64 1.46 -38.80
N LYS A 349 37.30 2.56 -38.45
CA LYS A 349 38.15 3.30 -39.37
C LYS A 349 39.44 2.56 -39.75
N ASP A 350 40.09 1.91 -38.75
CA ASP A 350 41.39 1.29 -38.93
C ASP A 350 41.34 -0.14 -39.48
N LEU A 351 40.29 -0.91 -39.20
CA LEU A 351 40.19 -2.34 -39.53
C LEU A 351 39.11 -2.71 -40.56
N ASN A 352 38.37 -1.74 -41.10
CA ASN A 352 37.24 -2.01 -42.04
C ASN A 352 36.25 -3.06 -41.52
N TRP A 353 36.01 -3.06 -40.21
CA TRP A 353 35.13 -4.02 -39.58
C TRP A 353 33.69 -3.85 -40.09
N SER A 354 32.99 -4.97 -40.25
CA SER A 354 31.59 -4.92 -40.67
C SER A 354 30.74 -4.26 -39.54
N ILE A 355 29.73 -3.50 -39.94
CA ILE A 355 28.76 -2.86 -39.03
C ILE A 355 28.19 -3.90 -38.04
N ALA A 356 27.99 -5.15 -38.50
CA ALA A 356 27.49 -6.23 -37.67
C ALA A 356 28.40 -6.55 -36.46
N LEU A 357 29.72 -6.61 -36.68
CA LEU A 357 30.68 -6.88 -35.60
C LEU A 357 30.74 -5.74 -34.58
N THR A 358 30.65 -4.49 -35.08
CA THR A 358 30.57 -3.28 -34.22
C THR A 358 29.33 -3.32 -33.29
N VAL A 359 28.18 -3.71 -33.84
CA VAL A 359 26.94 -3.85 -33.08
C VAL A 359 27.07 -4.97 -32.03
N ILE A 360 27.65 -6.11 -32.40
CA ILE A 360 27.86 -7.24 -31.47
C ILE A 360 28.76 -6.84 -30.29
N ILE A 361 29.89 -6.17 -30.57
CA ILE A 361 30.80 -5.68 -29.53
C ILE A 361 30.10 -4.70 -28.61
N SER A 362 29.34 -3.74 -29.16
CA SER A 362 28.56 -2.78 -28.37
C SER A 362 27.54 -3.47 -27.48
N LEU A 363 26.86 -4.47 -28.01
CA LEU A 363 25.81 -5.23 -27.29
C LEU A 363 26.38 -6.07 -26.13
N VAL A 364 27.64 -6.48 -26.21
CA VAL A 364 28.33 -7.20 -25.13
C VAL A 364 28.96 -6.25 -24.12
N LEU A 365 29.65 -5.20 -24.58
CA LEU A 365 30.38 -4.30 -23.68
C LEU A 365 29.47 -3.36 -22.89
N LEU A 366 28.37 -2.88 -23.48
CA LEU A 366 27.45 -1.96 -22.81
C LEU A 366 26.84 -2.56 -21.52
N PRO A 367 26.32 -3.80 -21.50
CA PRO A 367 25.86 -4.43 -20.27
C PRO A 367 26.98 -4.60 -19.22
N ILE A 368 28.20 -4.88 -19.64
CA ILE A 368 29.34 -5.02 -18.74
C ILE A 368 29.67 -3.70 -18.06
N ILE A 369 29.69 -2.59 -18.83
CA ILE A 369 29.91 -1.23 -18.30
C ILE A 369 28.80 -0.87 -17.32
N ILE A 370 27.54 -1.12 -17.67
CA ILE A 370 26.41 -0.86 -16.80
C ILE A 370 26.53 -1.70 -15.50
N TYR A 371 26.84 -2.97 -15.65
CA TYR A 371 27.01 -3.88 -14.49
C TYR A 371 28.14 -3.41 -13.56
N THR A 372 29.31 -3.11 -14.07
CA THR A 372 30.47 -2.67 -13.24
C THR A 372 30.18 -1.35 -12.55
N THR A 373 29.54 -0.38 -13.23
CA THR A 373 29.20 0.92 -12.65
C THR A 373 28.15 0.80 -11.56
N LEU A 374 27.18 -0.11 -11.70
CA LEU A 374 26.11 -0.32 -10.73
C LEU A 374 26.44 -1.39 -9.67
N SER A 375 27.60 -2.04 -9.75
CA SER A 375 28.01 -3.09 -8.81
C SER A 375 28.09 -2.61 -7.37
N GLU A 376 28.52 -1.36 -7.14
CA GLU A 376 28.56 -0.72 -5.81
C GLU A 376 27.15 -0.62 -5.18
N GLU A 377 26.15 -0.36 -6.01
CA GLU A 377 24.76 -0.25 -5.55
C GLU A 377 24.17 -1.63 -5.22
N ARG A 378 24.59 -2.66 -5.93
CA ARG A 378 24.23 -4.03 -5.64
C ARG A 378 24.81 -4.50 -4.30
N ALA A 379 26.08 -4.16 -4.02
CA ALA A 379 26.73 -4.50 -2.77
C ALA A 379 26.06 -3.87 -1.54
N LYS A 380 25.43 -2.70 -1.68
CA LYS A 380 24.66 -2.05 -0.60
C LYS A 380 23.38 -2.82 -0.25
N ILE A 381 22.92 -3.70 -1.11
CA ILE A 381 21.61 -4.38 -1.00
C ILE A 381 21.75 -5.83 -0.51
N ASN A 382 22.92 -6.42 -0.59
CA ASN A 382 23.17 -7.83 -0.21
C ASN A 382 23.28 -8.02 1.31
#